data_2e34bef444cf58c0f63bbf50b3cce8d0
#
_entry.id   2e34bef444cf58c0f63bbf50b3cce8d0
#
_cell.length_a   1.000
_cell.length_b   1.000
_cell.length_c   1.000
_cell.angle_alpha   90.00
_cell.angle_beta   90.00
_cell.angle_gamma   90.00
#
_symmetry.space_group_name_H-M   'P 1'
#
loop_
_entity.id
_entity.type
_entity.pdbx_description
1 polymer ?
#
loop_
_entity_poly.entity_id
_entity_poly.type
_entity_poly.pdbx_seq_one_letter_code
_entity_poly.pdbx_strand_id
1 'polypeptide(L)'
;MRVVIQRCKHASVTVNEEIVGQVGKGLMVLVGVTHGDTIEDAEYLAGKVAGIRIFEDEHGKMNLGISDIGGQVLSVSQFTLYGDSRKGRRPSFIDAARPEQAVPVYEAFNESLRRQGLTVETGKFGADMDVALTNWGPVTLIIDSPAKAESSI
;
A
#
# COMPACT_ATOMS: atom_id res chain seq x y z
N MET A 1 1.12 -10.97 -1.80
CA MET A 1 1.28 -9.53 -1.50
C MET A 1 -0.07 -8.92 -1.20
N ARG A 2 -0.09 -8.01 -0.27
CA ARG A 2 -1.33 -7.36 0.18
C ARG A 2 -1.11 -5.87 0.33
N VAL A 3 -2.09 -5.09 -0.12
CA VAL A 3 -2.12 -3.67 0.15
C VAL A 3 -3.42 -3.31 0.85
N VAL A 4 -3.35 -2.35 1.75
CA VAL A 4 -4.51 -1.72 2.37
C VAL A 4 -4.52 -0.27 1.90
N ILE A 5 -5.57 0.09 1.18
CA ILE A 5 -5.72 1.40 0.57
C ILE A 5 -6.69 2.21 1.39
N GLN A 6 -6.30 3.41 1.79
CA GLN A 6 -7.18 4.36 2.47
C GLN A 6 -7.21 5.65 1.66
N ARG A 7 -8.41 6.06 1.23
CA ARG A 7 -8.61 7.34 0.57
C ARG A 7 -8.41 8.45 1.59
N CYS A 8 -7.57 9.40 1.30
CA CYS A 8 -7.21 10.44 2.27
C CYS A 8 -7.33 11.85 1.72
N LYS A 9 -7.59 12.79 2.63
CA LYS A 9 -7.49 14.23 2.34
C LYS A 9 -6.06 14.71 2.48
N HIS A 10 -5.33 14.11 3.39
CA HIS A 10 -3.89 14.29 3.61
C HIS A 10 -3.36 13.11 4.42
N ALA A 11 -2.09 12.83 4.28
CA ALA A 11 -1.40 11.81 5.06
C ALA A 11 0.09 12.17 5.18
N SER A 12 0.72 11.72 6.26
CA SER A 12 2.14 11.96 6.48
C SER A 12 2.79 10.82 7.26
N VAL A 13 4.09 10.69 7.09
CA VAL A 13 4.93 9.77 7.87
C VAL A 13 6.00 10.59 8.58
N THR A 14 6.12 10.38 9.87
CA THR A 14 7.14 11.01 10.71
C THR A 14 8.07 9.94 11.28
N VAL A 15 9.37 10.19 11.18
CA VAL A 15 10.43 9.36 11.75
C VAL A 15 11.34 10.26 12.55
N ASN A 16 11.58 9.93 13.82
CA ASN A 16 12.41 10.75 14.72
C ASN A 16 12.01 12.24 14.71
N GLU A 17 10.70 12.49 14.82
CA GLU A 17 10.12 13.84 14.85
C GLU A 17 10.23 14.64 13.53
N GLU A 18 10.72 14.01 12.46
CA GLU A 18 10.81 14.63 11.13
C GLU A 18 9.81 13.99 10.17
N ILE A 19 9.09 14.82 9.41
CA ILE A 19 8.23 14.33 8.33
C ILE A 19 9.12 13.90 7.18
N VAL A 20 9.06 12.61 6.84
CA VAL A 20 9.85 12.03 5.74
C VAL A 20 9.05 11.85 4.47
N GLY A 21 7.73 11.87 4.55
CA GLY A 21 6.84 11.80 3.39
C GLY A 21 5.49 12.41 3.75
N GLN A 22 4.87 13.09 2.80
CA GLN A 22 3.51 13.62 2.99
C GLN A 22 2.83 13.85 1.66
N VAL A 23 1.52 13.71 1.66
CA VAL A 23 0.68 13.92 0.48
C VAL A 23 -0.59 14.67 0.87
N GLY A 24 -1.21 15.32 -0.11
CA GLY A 24 -2.55 15.88 0.01
C GLY A 24 -3.60 14.83 -0.30
N LYS A 25 -4.62 15.19 -1.09
CA LYS A 25 -5.67 14.25 -1.51
C LYS A 25 -5.07 13.12 -2.34
N GLY A 26 -5.51 11.91 -2.05
CA GLY A 26 -5.07 10.73 -2.74
C GLY A 26 -5.27 9.47 -1.93
N LEU A 27 -4.25 8.63 -1.91
CA LEU A 27 -4.28 7.34 -1.24
C LEU A 27 -3.09 7.18 -0.28
N MET A 28 -3.38 6.75 0.93
CA MET A 28 -2.36 6.17 1.81
C MET A 28 -2.45 4.66 1.65
N VAL A 29 -1.33 4.02 1.33
CA VAL A 29 -1.27 2.60 1.02
C VAL A 29 -0.28 1.90 1.95
N LEU A 30 -0.79 0.96 2.72
CA LEU A 30 0.05 0.05 3.50
C LEU A 30 0.38 -1.15 2.63
N VAL A 31 1.65 -1.54 2.57
CA VAL A 31 2.14 -2.58 1.67
C VAL A 31 2.77 -3.71 2.46
N GLY A 32 2.21 -4.90 2.36
CA GLY A 32 2.74 -6.11 2.96
C GLY A 32 3.23 -7.11 1.90
N VAL A 33 4.39 -7.69 2.15
CA VAL A 33 4.99 -8.70 1.27
C VAL A 33 5.08 -10.02 2.03
N THR A 34 4.68 -11.12 1.40
CA THR A 34 4.78 -12.46 1.96
C THR A 34 5.77 -13.31 1.17
N HIS A 35 6.07 -14.48 1.70
CA HIS A 35 6.99 -15.43 1.05
C HIS A 35 6.52 -15.76 -0.36
N GLY A 36 7.44 -15.81 -1.30
CA GLY A 36 7.17 -16.14 -2.69
C GLY A 36 6.64 -15.00 -3.53
N ASP A 37 6.40 -13.83 -2.96
CA ASP A 37 6.01 -12.65 -3.75
C ASP A 37 7.14 -12.20 -4.68
N THR A 38 6.75 -11.77 -5.87
CA THR A 38 7.66 -11.38 -6.93
C THR A 38 7.35 -9.96 -7.42
N ILE A 39 8.19 -9.45 -8.31
CA ILE A 39 7.97 -8.17 -8.96
C ILE A 39 6.64 -8.16 -9.73
N GLU A 40 6.20 -9.30 -10.28
CA GLU A 40 4.90 -9.41 -10.96
C GLU A 40 3.74 -9.13 -10.01
N ASP A 41 3.82 -9.60 -8.76
CA ASP A 41 2.81 -9.29 -7.74
C ASP A 41 2.75 -7.78 -7.46
N ALA A 42 3.91 -7.16 -7.36
CA ALA A 42 4.03 -5.72 -7.14
C ALA A 42 3.42 -4.92 -8.29
N GLU A 43 3.72 -5.29 -9.53
CA GLU A 43 3.18 -4.63 -10.72
C GLU A 43 1.67 -4.82 -10.83
N TYR A 44 1.17 -6.02 -10.51
CA TYR A 44 -0.26 -6.29 -10.48
C TYR A 44 -0.99 -5.36 -9.51
N LEU A 45 -0.49 -5.28 -8.27
CA LEU A 45 -1.13 -4.43 -7.25
C LEU A 45 -0.99 -2.94 -7.56
N ALA A 46 0.15 -2.51 -8.10
CA ALA A 46 0.32 -1.13 -8.53
C ALA A 46 -0.69 -0.75 -9.60
N GLY A 47 -0.96 -1.64 -10.56
CA GLY A 47 -1.99 -1.43 -11.57
C GLY A 47 -3.39 -1.32 -10.97
N LYS A 48 -3.69 -2.15 -9.96
CA LYS A 48 -4.98 -2.07 -9.25
C LYS A 48 -5.12 -0.76 -8.49
N VAL A 49 -4.09 -0.34 -7.78
CA VAL A 49 -4.11 0.93 -7.02
C VAL A 49 -4.26 2.13 -7.94
N ALA A 50 -3.51 2.16 -9.04
CA ALA A 50 -3.58 3.27 -10.00
C ALA A 50 -4.93 3.36 -10.72
N GLY A 51 -5.60 2.23 -10.92
CA GLY A 51 -6.83 2.15 -11.70
C GLY A 51 -8.13 2.11 -10.92
N ILE A 52 -8.08 1.90 -9.61
CA ILE A 52 -9.29 1.75 -8.82
C ILE A 52 -10.09 3.06 -8.78
N ARG A 53 -11.41 2.95 -9.01
CA ARG A 53 -12.30 4.10 -9.14
C ARG A 53 -13.07 4.34 -7.86
N ILE A 54 -12.40 4.92 -6.87
CA ILE A 54 -12.97 5.19 -5.55
C ILE A 54 -13.10 6.67 -5.22
N PHE A 55 -12.86 7.55 -6.19
CA PHE A 55 -13.08 8.98 -6.02
C PHE A 55 -14.38 9.38 -6.70
N GLU A 56 -15.12 10.26 -6.06
CA GLU A 56 -16.43 10.64 -6.52
C GLU A 56 -16.35 11.59 -7.71
N ASP A 57 -17.20 11.35 -8.70
CA ASP A 57 -17.38 12.24 -9.84
C ASP A 57 -18.35 13.40 -9.50
N GLU A 58 -18.69 14.23 -10.50
CA GLU A 58 -19.60 15.36 -10.33
C GLU A 58 -21.03 14.94 -9.93
N HIS A 59 -21.38 13.65 -10.09
CA HIS A 59 -22.68 13.10 -9.70
C HIS A 59 -22.62 12.39 -8.34
N GLY A 60 -21.50 12.48 -7.62
CA GLY A 60 -21.31 11.84 -6.32
C GLY A 60 -21.11 10.34 -6.39
N LYS A 61 -20.76 9.79 -7.56
CA LYS A 61 -20.50 8.36 -7.74
C LYS A 61 -19.02 8.04 -7.74
N MET A 62 -18.63 6.93 -7.12
CA MET A 62 -17.26 6.42 -7.17
C MET A 62 -16.92 5.96 -8.59
N ASN A 63 -16.41 6.85 -9.39
CA ASN A 63 -16.14 6.64 -10.81
C ASN A 63 -14.78 7.16 -11.26
N LEU A 64 -14.09 7.94 -10.46
CA LEU A 64 -12.79 8.51 -10.81
C LEU A 64 -11.66 7.75 -10.12
N GLY A 65 -10.54 7.60 -10.82
CA GLY A 65 -9.30 7.11 -10.27
C GLY A 65 -8.44 8.24 -9.70
N ILE A 66 -7.34 7.86 -9.06
CA ILE A 66 -6.45 8.82 -8.42
C ILE A 66 -5.85 9.84 -9.40
N SER A 67 -5.55 9.42 -10.63
CA SER A 67 -5.01 10.32 -11.66
C SER A 67 -6.03 11.37 -12.08
N ASP A 68 -7.33 11.02 -12.09
CA ASP A 68 -8.39 11.93 -12.50
C ASP A 68 -8.52 13.12 -11.54
N ILE A 69 -8.19 12.95 -10.30
CA ILE A 69 -8.26 14.02 -9.29
C ILE A 69 -6.91 14.70 -9.03
N GLY A 70 -5.86 14.31 -9.75
CA GLY A 70 -4.51 14.82 -9.50
C GLY A 70 -3.95 14.39 -8.14
N GLY A 71 -4.38 13.22 -7.65
CA GLY A 71 -4.01 12.73 -6.33
C GLY A 71 -2.59 12.16 -6.27
N GLN A 72 -2.11 11.98 -5.06
CA GLN A 72 -0.80 11.46 -4.75
C GLN A 72 -0.90 10.21 -3.88
N VAL A 73 0.14 9.39 -3.87
CA VAL A 73 0.21 8.17 -3.07
C VAL A 73 1.27 8.32 -1.97
N LEU A 74 0.88 8.01 -0.74
CA LEU A 74 1.83 7.76 0.34
C LEU A 74 1.90 6.25 0.56
N SER A 75 3.03 5.65 0.23
CA SER A 75 3.27 4.21 0.32
C SER A 75 4.11 3.88 1.53
N VAL A 76 3.61 3.03 2.41
CA VAL A 76 4.28 2.66 3.66
C VAL A 76 4.37 1.14 3.74
N SER A 77 5.60 0.63 3.88
CA SER A 77 5.82 -0.79 4.11
C SER A 77 5.30 -1.20 5.49
N GLN A 78 4.50 -2.27 5.55
CA GLN A 78 3.81 -2.71 6.75
C GLN A 78 3.80 -4.25 6.81
N PHE A 79 4.87 -4.86 7.35
CA PHE A 79 4.96 -6.31 7.42
C PHE A 79 3.87 -6.93 8.31
N THR A 80 3.38 -6.18 9.28
CA THR A 80 2.35 -6.66 10.21
C THR A 80 1.00 -6.94 9.53
N LEU A 81 0.82 -6.58 8.25
CA LEU A 81 -0.34 -7.01 7.48
C LEU A 81 -0.39 -8.53 7.35
N TYR A 82 0.73 -9.22 7.53
CA TYR A 82 0.82 -10.67 7.57
C TYR A 82 0.93 -11.22 8.99
N GLY A 83 0.54 -10.42 9.97
CA GLY A 83 0.40 -10.89 11.34
C GLY A 83 -0.74 -11.90 11.46
N ASP A 84 -0.47 -13.00 12.14
CA ASP A 84 -1.45 -14.05 12.40
C ASP A 84 -1.78 -14.06 13.89
N SER A 85 -3.01 -13.72 14.22
CA SER A 85 -3.51 -13.64 15.60
C SER A 85 -4.41 -14.82 15.99
N ARG A 86 -4.46 -15.88 15.17
CA ARG A 86 -5.38 -17.00 15.39
C ARG A 86 -5.02 -17.85 16.59
N LYS A 87 -3.76 -17.86 17.01
CA LYS A 87 -3.25 -18.67 18.12
C LYS A 87 -2.76 -17.78 19.26
N GLY A 88 -3.44 -17.85 20.40
CA GLY A 88 -3.04 -17.14 21.60
C GLY A 88 -3.18 -15.61 21.49
N ARG A 89 -2.40 -14.90 22.31
CA ARG A 89 -2.49 -13.44 22.44
C ARG A 89 -1.36 -12.71 21.72
N ARG A 90 -0.31 -13.43 21.33
CA ARG A 90 0.82 -12.85 20.59
C ARG A 90 0.62 -13.13 19.10
N PRO A 91 0.62 -12.10 18.26
CA PRO A 91 0.56 -12.33 16.82
C PRO A 91 1.87 -12.98 16.36
N SER A 92 1.76 -13.87 15.37
CA SER A 92 2.91 -14.45 14.68
C SER A 92 3.13 -13.68 13.38
N PHE A 93 4.38 -13.40 13.02
CA PHE A 93 4.75 -12.72 11.79
C PHE A 93 5.56 -13.62 10.85
N ILE A 94 5.44 -14.94 11.02
CA ILE A 94 6.19 -15.90 10.19
C ILE A 94 5.81 -15.84 8.71
N ASP A 95 4.61 -15.34 8.39
CA ASP A 95 4.15 -15.21 7.01
C ASP A 95 4.66 -13.96 6.32
N ALA A 96 5.26 -13.04 7.06
CA ALA A 96 5.87 -11.85 6.48
C ALA A 96 7.22 -12.19 5.85
N ALA A 97 7.46 -11.71 4.63
CA ALA A 97 8.75 -11.87 3.97
C ALA A 97 9.84 -11.10 4.74
N ARG A 98 11.04 -11.64 4.75
CA ARG A 98 12.19 -10.96 5.33
C ARG A 98 12.60 -9.75 4.47
N PRO A 99 13.30 -8.77 5.06
CA PRO A 99 13.68 -7.55 4.31
C PRO A 99 14.41 -7.81 3.00
N GLU A 100 15.26 -8.83 2.93
CA GLU A 100 16.01 -9.17 1.73
C GLU A 100 15.11 -9.48 0.53
N GLN A 101 13.93 -10.05 0.79
CA GLN A 101 12.91 -10.33 -0.21
C GLN A 101 11.91 -9.18 -0.32
N ALA A 102 11.49 -8.61 0.80
CA ALA A 102 10.43 -7.61 0.85
C ALA A 102 10.83 -6.29 0.19
N VAL A 103 12.04 -5.80 0.42
CA VAL A 103 12.48 -4.48 -0.07
C VAL A 103 12.44 -4.38 -1.59
N PRO A 104 13.00 -5.33 -2.36
CA PRO A 104 12.92 -5.23 -3.83
C PRO A 104 11.49 -5.25 -4.37
N VAL A 105 10.60 -6.04 -3.76
CA VAL A 105 9.19 -6.13 -4.17
C VAL A 105 8.45 -4.85 -3.84
N TYR A 106 8.66 -4.32 -2.65
CA TYR A 106 8.08 -3.05 -2.22
C TYR A 106 8.54 -1.90 -3.12
N GLU A 107 9.84 -1.82 -3.43
CA GLU A 107 10.37 -0.79 -4.31
C GLU A 107 9.82 -0.91 -5.74
N ALA A 108 9.65 -2.14 -6.23
CA ALA A 108 9.03 -2.38 -7.53
C ALA A 108 7.58 -1.89 -7.59
N PHE A 109 6.82 -2.06 -6.49
CA PHE A 109 5.48 -1.52 -6.37
C PHE A 109 5.48 0.01 -6.50
N ASN A 110 6.33 0.68 -5.73
CA ASN A 110 6.44 2.14 -5.78
C ASN A 110 6.86 2.64 -7.17
N GLU A 111 7.82 1.98 -7.76
CA GLU A 111 8.34 2.35 -9.09
C GLU A 111 7.29 2.16 -10.18
N SER A 112 6.50 1.09 -10.09
CA SER A 112 5.41 0.84 -11.02
C SER A 112 4.33 1.93 -10.95
N LEU A 113 3.99 2.40 -9.75
CA LEU A 113 3.08 3.54 -9.59
C LEU A 113 3.65 4.82 -10.22
N ARG A 114 4.94 5.08 -10.03
CA ARG A 114 5.61 6.25 -10.62
C ARG A 114 5.62 6.20 -12.14
N ARG A 115 5.86 5.02 -12.71
CA ARG A 115 5.81 4.84 -14.17
C ARG A 115 4.42 5.08 -14.75
N GLN A 116 3.37 4.93 -13.94
CA GLN A 116 2.00 5.24 -14.33
C GLN A 116 1.65 6.72 -14.14
N GLY A 117 2.64 7.55 -13.83
CA GLY A 117 2.49 9.00 -13.73
C GLY A 117 2.11 9.52 -12.35
N LEU A 118 2.09 8.66 -11.33
CA LEU A 118 1.72 9.07 -9.98
C LEU A 118 2.93 9.56 -9.19
N THR A 119 2.71 10.59 -8.38
CA THR A 119 3.67 11.01 -7.36
C THR A 119 3.54 10.05 -6.17
N VAL A 120 4.65 9.42 -5.80
CA VAL A 120 4.70 8.47 -4.69
C VAL A 120 5.69 8.97 -3.66
N GLU A 121 5.16 9.28 -2.49
CA GLU A 121 5.96 9.55 -1.29
C GLU A 121 6.01 8.29 -0.44
N THR A 122 7.07 8.11 0.31
CA THR A 122 7.27 6.91 1.13
C THR A 122 7.65 7.25 2.55
N GLY A 123 7.49 6.27 3.44
CA GLY A 123 8.14 6.28 4.74
C GLY A 123 9.59 5.80 4.62
N LYS A 124 10.10 5.25 5.69
CA LYS A 124 11.45 4.66 5.75
C LYS A 124 11.32 3.19 6.13
N PHE A 125 11.73 2.31 5.23
CA PHE A 125 11.62 0.87 5.46
C PHE A 125 12.31 0.44 6.75
N GLY A 126 11.58 -0.32 7.57
CA GLY A 126 12.11 -0.86 8.82
C GLY A 126 12.23 0.12 9.98
N ALA A 127 11.95 1.40 9.77
CA ALA A 127 11.97 2.39 10.84
C ALA A 127 10.70 2.36 11.66
N ASP A 128 10.77 2.86 12.89
CA ASP A 128 9.60 3.16 13.69
C ASP A 128 8.99 4.46 13.14
N MET A 129 7.72 4.39 12.72
CA MET A 129 7.07 5.48 11.99
C MET A 129 5.75 5.84 12.64
N ASP A 130 5.49 7.14 12.72
CA ASP A 130 4.16 7.66 13.02
C ASP A 130 3.47 7.97 11.69
N VAL A 131 2.41 7.24 11.38
CA VAL A 131 1.64 7.43 10.15
C VAL A 131 0.33 8.12 10.51
N ALA A 132 0.18 9.34 10.02
CA ALA A 132 -1.01 10.16 10.26
C ALA A 132 -1.78 10.33 8.96
N LEU A 133 -3.10 10.25 9.03
CA LEU A 133 -3.95 10.52 7.88
C LEU A 133 -5.35 10.94 8.32
N THR A 134 -6.03 11.66 7.43
CA THR A 134 -7.47 11.84 7.52
C THR A 134 -8.10 10.97 6.44
N ASN A 135 -8.75 9.89 6.87
CA ASN A 135 -9.48 9.04 5.94
C ASN A 135 -10.71 9.79 5.44
N TRP A 136 -10.80 9.86 4.13
CA TRP A 136 -11.84 10.62 3.46
C TRP A 136 -12.96 9.69 3.03
N GLY A 137 -14.07 9.76 3.77
CA GLY A 137 -15.22 8.93 3.48
C GLY A 137 -15.91 8.35 4.71
N PRO A 138 -15.37 7.44 5.50
CA PRO A 138 -14.11 6.72 5.30
C PRO A 138 -14.18 5.70 4.17
N VAL A 139 -13.07 5.49 3.49
CA VAL A 139 -12.93 4.46 2.45
C VAL A 139 -11.62 3.72 2.69
N THR A 140 -11.74 2.42 2.93
CA THR A 140 -10.61 1.52 3.19
C THR A 140 -10.86 0.21 2.47
N LEU A 141 -9.91 -0.23 1.64
CA LEU A 141 -10.01 -1.47 0.88
C LEU A 141 -8.75 -2.30 1.06
N ILE A 142 -8.93 -3.61 1.05
CA ILE A 142 -7.84 -4.58 1.10
C ILE A 142 -7.79 -5.27 -0.27
N ILE A 143 -6.62 -5.28 -0.89
CA ILE A 143 -6.42 -5.95 -2.17
C ILE A 143 -5.22 -6.91 -2.03
N ASP A 144 -5.45 -8.17 -2.39
CA ASP A 144 -4.39 -9.19 -2.44
C ASP A 144 -3.97 -9.44 -3.87
N SER A 145 -2.70 -9.75 -4.09
CA SER A 145 -2.27 -10.30 -5.37
C SER A 145 -2.86 -11.71 -5.55
N PRO A 146 -3.02 -12.20 -6.79
CA PRO A 146 -3.61 -13.52 -7.02
C PRO A 146 -2.85 -14.61 -6.28
N ALA A 147 -3.58 -15.63 -5.84
CA ALA A 147 -2.98 -16.81 -5.23
C ALA A 147 -2.00 -17.44 -6.21
N LYS A 148 -0.86 -17.90 -5.70
CA LYS A 148 0.11 -18.65 -6.53
C LYS A 148 -0.53 -19.95 -6.95
N ALA A 149 -0.31 -20.34 -8.22
CA ALA A 149 -0.72 -21.65 -8.69
C ALA A 149 0.02 -22.70 -7.86
N GLU A 150 -0.72 -23.69 -7.32
CA GLU A 150 -0.08 -24.84 -6.73
C GLU A 150 0.72 -25.56 -7.83
N SER A 151 2.01 -25.84 -7.54
CA SER A 151 2.78 -26.63 -8.48
C SER A 151 2.17 -28.01 -8.54
N SER A 152 1.48 -28.34 -9.63
CA SER A 152 1.04 -29.70 -9.90
C SER A 152 2.28 -30.53 -10.20
N ILE A 153 2.54 -31.48 -9.38
CA ILE A 153 3.58 -32.47 -9.62
C ILE A 153 3.02 -33.53 -10.56
#